data_dd844996669aa2b2a6d9865e5f4c769a
#
_entry.id   dd844996669aa2b2a6d9865e5f4c769a
#
_cell.length_a   1.000
_cell.length_b   1.000
_cell.length_c   1.000
_cell.angle_alpha   90.00
_cell.angle_beta   90.00
_cell.angle_gamma   90.00
#
_symmetry.space_group_name_H-M   'P 1'
#
loop_
_entity.id
_entity.type
_entity.pdbx_description
1 polymer ?
#
loop_
_entity_poly.entity_id
_entity_poly.type
_entity_poly.pdbx_seq_one_letter_code
_entity_poly.pdbx_strand_id
1 'polypeptide(L)'
;LLGSDHGLMEGSKVARTGVQADIPVGDAMIGRVVNAIGEPIDGKGEIKTDERRPIEHEAAGVIDRKSVDQPLQTGILAIDSMFPIGRGQRELIIGDRQTGKTSIAVDTILNQKGQDVICIYVAIGQKASTVSQIVTTLSKHGAMDYSIVVSASASDLASLQYIAPVSYTHLTLPTT
;
A
#
# COMPACT_ATOMS: atom_id res chain seq x y z
N LEU A 1 17.04 6.15 -10.75
CA LEU A 1 15.99 6.41 -11.73
C LEU A 1 14.70 5.74 -11.26
N LEU A 2 13.62 6.51 -11.14
CA LEU A 2 12.26 6.01 -10.85
C LEU A 2 11.41 5.87 -12.13
N GLY A 3 12.03 6.03 -13.30
CA GLY A 3 11.44 5.93 -14.62
C GLY A 3 12.30 5.12 -15.58
N SER A 4 11.85 4.97 -16.84
CA SER A 4 12.58 4.25 -17.87
C SER A 4 13.95 4.91 -18.15
N ASP A 5 14.96 4.08 -18.32
CA ASP A 5 16.30 4.46 -18.75
C ASP A 5 16.45 4.48 -20.30
N HIS A 6 15.37 4.12 -21.01
CA HIS A 6 15.37 4.14 -22.47
C HIS A 6 15.67 5.55 -23.02
N GLY A 7 16.71 5.66 -23.83
CA GLY A 7 17.14 6.92 -24.44
C GLY A 7 18.15 7.72 -23.63
N LEU A 8 18.57 7.24 -22.46
CA LEU A 8 19.70 7.83 -21.75
C LEU A 8 21.02 7.38 -22.39
N MET A 9 21.85 8.36 -22.76
CA MET A 9 23.15 8.14 -23.35
C MET A 9 24.20 8.98 -22.64
N GLU A 10 25.47 8.67 -22.87
CA GLU A 10 26.58 9.53 -22.44
C GLU A 10 26.37 10.96 -22.92
N GLY A 11 26.51 11.93 -22.04
CA GLY A 11 26.26 13.35 -22.35
C GLY A 11 24.82 13.82 -22.22
N SER A 12 23.87 12.94 -21.81
CA SER A 12 22.51 13.37 -21.51
C SER A 12 22.50 14.39 -20.39
N LYS A 13 21.73 15.48 -20.57
CA LYS A 13 21.59 16.52 -19.54
C LYS A 13 20.67 16.09 -18.43
N VAL A 14 21.09 16.30 -17.19
CA VAL A 14 20.30 16.06 -15.97
C VAL A 14 19.99 17.39 -15.31
N ALA A 15 18.70 17.66 -15.04
CA ALA A 15 18.26 18.83 -14.31
C ALA A 15 17.76 18.41 -12.91
N ARG A 16 18.14 19.18 -11.89
CA ARG A 16 17.60 18.98 -10.55
C ARG A 16 16.17 19.52 -10.49
N THR A 17 15.26 18.77 -9.89
CA THR A 17 13.89 19.24 -9.62
C THR A 17 13.83 20.19 -8.43
N GLY A 18 14.84 20.17 -7.55
CA GLY A 18 14.86 20.93 -6.30
C GLY A 18 13.95 20.37 -5.20
N VAL A 19 13.21 19.32 -5.50
CA VAL A 19 12.27 18.66 -4.58
C VAL A 19 12.76 17.24 -4.30
N GLN A 20 12.65 16.80 -3.06
CA GLN A 20 12.89 15.41 -2.67
C GLN A 20 11.79 14.52 -3.27
N ALA A 21 12.10 13.26 -3.56
CA ALA A 21 11.09 12.31 -4.01
C ALA A 21 10.01 12.12 -2.92
N ASP A 22 8.79 12.45 -3.25
CA ASP A 22 7.65 12.47 -2.35
C ASP A 22 6.44 11.77 -2.97
N ILE A 23 5.45 11.49 -2.14
CA ILE A 23 4.18 10.89 -2.54
C ILE A 23 3.00 11.75 -2.03
N PRO A 24 1.89 11.79 -2.77
CA PRO A 24 0.66 12.36 -2.26
C PRO A 24 0.13 11.54 -1.08
N VAL A 25 -0.43 12.19 -0.07
CA VAL A 25 -0.99 11.55 1.12
C VAL A 25 -2.36 12.13 1.47
N GLY A 26 -3.02 11.53 2.46
CA GLY A 26 -4.29 11.99 3.00
C GLY A 26 -5.52 11.27 2.41
N ASP A 27 -6.70 11.74 2.80
CA ASP A 27 -7.99 11.10 2.48
C ASP A 27 -8.30 11.00 0.99
N ALA A 28 -7.69 11.88 0.18
CA ALA A 28 -7.83 11.85 -1.28
C ALA A 28 -7.30 10.56 -1.92
N MET A 29 -6.49 9.78 -1.18
CA MET A 29 -5.96 8.49 -1.61
C MET A 29 -6.95 7.34 -1.40
N ILE A 30 -7.95 7.49 -0.54
CA ILE A 30 -8.92 6.43 -0.25
C ILE A 30 -9.74 6.12 -1.50
N GLY A 31 -9.94 4.85 -1.78
CA GLY A 31 -10.66 4.38 -2.97
C GLY A 31 -9.87 4.40 -4.26
N ARG A 32 -8.57 4.73 -4.20
CA ARG A 32 -7.70 4.84 -5.37
C ARG A 32 -6.78 3.63 -5.52
N VAL A 33 -6.38 3.39 -6.76
CA VAL A 33 -5.34 2.44 -7.13
C VAL A 33 -4.18 3.23 -7.70
N VAL A 34 -3.02 3.12 -7.05
CA VAL A 34 -1.83 3.93 -7.37
C VAL A 34 -0.59 3.05 -7.60
N ASN A 35 0.40 3.62 -8.25
CA ASN A 35 1.72 3.01 -8.36
C ASN A 35 2.58 3.30 -7.11
N ALA A 36 3.84 2.83 -7.11
CA ALA A 36 4.76 2.98 -5.99
C ALA A 36 5.15 4.44 -5.64
N ILE A 37 4.92 5.39 -6.53
CA ILE A 37 5.17 6.83 -6.33
C ILE A 37 3.88 7.64 -6.15
N GLY A 38 2.75 6.95 -5.94
CA GLY A 38 1.46 7.58 -5.68
C GLY A 38 0.73 8.13 -6.91
N GLU A 39 1.18 7.81 -8.13
CA GLU A 39 0.45 8.18 -9.33
C GLU A 39 -0.75 7.25 -9.55
N PRO A 40 -1.93 7.80 -9.91
CA PRO A 40 -3.12 6.99 -10.12
C PRO A 40 -3.02 6.14 -11.39
N ILE A 41 -3.37 4.86 -11.25
CA ILE A 41 -3.43 3.89 -12.36
C ILE A 41 -4.84 3.32 -12.57
N ASP A 42 -5.84 3.89 -11.90
CA ASP A 42 -7.23 3.44 -11.89
C ASP A 42 -8.11 4.11 -12.96
N GLY A 43 -7.57 5.01 -13.75
CA GLY A 43 -8.31 5.75 -14.77
C GLY A 43 -9.28 6.81 -14.23
N LYS A 44 -9.30 7.06 -12.92
CA LYS A 44 -10.19 8.05 -12.30
C LYS A 44 -9.64 9.50 -12.32
N GLY A 45 -8.53 9.74 -13.04
CA GLY A 45 -7.89 11.05 -13.13
C GLY A 45 -6.93 11.35 -11.97
N GLU A 46 -6.36 12.54 -11.96
CA GLU A 46 -5.36 12.96 -10.97
C GLU A 46 -5.93 13.01 -9.55
N ILE A 47 -5.06 12.71 -8.59
CA ILE A 47 -5.36 12.83 -7.16
C ILE A 47 -5.04 14.26 -6.75
N LYS A 48 -6.07 15.02 -6.40
CA LYS A 48 -5.94 16.41 -5.96
C LYS A 48 -5.70 16.42 -4.45
N THR A 49 -4.46 16.61 -4.06
CA THR A 49 -4.07 16.85 -2.67
C THR A 49 -2.85 17.74 -2.64
N ASP A 50 -2.85 18.68 -1.70
CA ASP A 50 -1.72 19.55 -1.42
C ASP A 50 -0.76 18.91 -0.40
N GLU A 51 -1.19 17.82 0.24
CA GLU A 51 -0.41 17.10 1.23
C GLU A 51 0.51 16.08 0.55
N ARG A 52 1.80 16.23 0.79
CA ARG A 52 2.83 15.32 0.28
C ARG A 52 3.83 14.96 1.36
N ARG A 53 4.38 13.76 1.28
CA ARG A 53 5.42 13.29 2.20
C ARG A 53 6.61 12.72 1.46
N PRO A 54 7.84 12.97 1.92
CA PRO A 54 9.01 12.30 1.39
C PRO A 54 8.86 10.78 1.46
N ILE A 55 9.31 10.08 0.42
CA ILE A 55 9.29 8.60 0.39
C ILE A 55 10.19 8.04 1.50
N GLU A 56 11.36 8.67 1.72
CA GLU A 56 12.27 8.31 2.79
C GLU A 56 12.05 9.20 4.00
N HIS A 57 11.75 8.59 5.14
CA HIS A 57 11.56 9.24 6.42
C HIS A 57 12.14 8.36 7.53
N GLU A 58 12.68 8.98 8.56
CA GLU A 58 13.15 8.26 9.75
C GLU A 58 11.98 7.54 10.44
N ALA A 59 12.19 6.25 10.74
CA ALA A 59 11.21 5.48 11.48
C ALA A 59 11.07 5.99 12.92
N ALA A 60 9.84 5.98 13.45
CA ALA A 60 9.61 6.31 14.86
C ALA A 60 10.46 5.43 15.79
N GLY A 61 11.11 6.05 16.76
CA GLY A 61 11.91 5.38 17.77
C GLY A 61 11.07 4.39 18.61
N VAL A 62 11.74 3.51 19.34
CA VAL A 62 11.05 2.52 20.21
C VAL A 62 10.20 3.21 21.27
N ILE A 63 10.65 4.36 21.77
CA ILE A 63 9.96 5.13 22.84
C ILE A 63 8.70 5.82 22.28
N ASP A 64 8.72 6.21 21.00
CA ASP A 64 7.63 6.96 20.37
C ASP A 64 6.49 6.05 19.89
N ARG A 65 6.68 4.72 19.95
CA ARG A 65 5.68 3.76 19.48
C ARG A 65 4.68 3.44 20.57
N LYS A 66 3.40 3.52 20.22
CA LYS A 66 2.32 3.02 21.07
C LYS A 66 2.39 1.50 21.19
N SER A 67 2.18 0.97 22.40
CA SER A 67 2.05 -0.47 22.62
C SER A 67 0.82 -1.03 21.89
N VAL A 68 0.94 -2.28 21.42
CA VAL A 68 -0.18 -3.01 20.81
C VAL A 68 -1.14 -3.44 21.92
N ASP A 69 -2.28 -2.78 22.02
CA ASP A 69 -3.27 -2.95 23.09
C ASP A 69 -4.70 -3.22 22.56
N GLN A 70 -4.90 -3.16 21.25
CA GLN A 70 -6.21 -3.35 20.62
C GLN A 70 -6.17 -4.50 19.62
N PRO A 71 -7.11 -5.46 19.68
CA PRO A 71 -7.19 -6.54 18.72
C PRO A 71 -7.68 -6.05 17.36
N LEU A 72 -7.13 -6.62 16.30
CA LEU A 72 -7.65 -6.52 14.94
C LEU A 72 -8.52 -7.74 14.67
N GLN A 73 -9.79 -7.51 14.41
CA GLN A 73 -10.71 -8.60 14.05
C GLN A 73 -10.52 -8.95 12.57
N THR A 74 -9.92 -10.09 12.31
CA THR A 74 -9.71 -10.56 10.92
C THR A 74 -10.98 -11.17 10.32
N GLY A 75 -11.92 -11.60 11.16
CA GLY A 75 -13.11 -12.35 10.79
C GLY A 75 -12.84 -13.82 10.50
N ILE A 76 -11.60 -14.27 10.68
CA ILE A 76 -11.20 -15.67 10.52
C ILE A 76 -11.12 -16.30 11.90
N LEU A 77 -12.09 -17.15 12.23
CA LEU A 77 -12.25 -17.72 13.57
C LEU A 77 -10.95 -18.35 14.11
N ALA A 78 -10.21 -19.07 13.28
CA ALA A 78 -8.98 -19.72 13.70
C ALA A 78 -7.88 -18.71 14.10
N ILE A 79 -7.82 -17.55 13.47
CA ILE A 79 -6.86 -16.49 13.80
C ILE A 79 -7.35 -15.76 15.05
N ASP A 80 -8.59 -15.26 15.02
CA ASP A 80 -9.13 -14.39 16.07
C ASP A 80 -9.25 -15.09 17.42
N SER A 81 -9.45 -16.43 17.44
CA SER A 81 -9.62 -17.20 18.68
C SER A 81 -8.31 -17.78 19.23
N MET A 82 -7.34 -18.13 18.37
CA MET A 82 -6.13 -18.82 18.81
C MET A 82 -4.88 -17.94 18.77
N PHE A 83 -4.78 -17.06 17.78
CA PHE A 83 -3.62 -16.20 17.55
C PHE A 83 -4.07 -14.79 17.16
N PRO A 84 -4.76 -14.07 18.07
CA PRO A 84 -5.32 -12.76 17.76
C PRO A 84 -4.22 -11.78 17.36
N ILE A 85 -4.45 -11.06 16.26
CA ILE A 85 -3.55 -10.03 15.76
C ILE A 85 -3.93 -8.71 16.41
N GLY A 86 -2.94 -7.94 16.85
CA GLY A 86 -3.14 -6.61 17.40
C GLY A 86 -2.97 -5.49 16.35
N ARG A 87 -3.68 -4.39 16.53
CA ARG A 87 -3.50 -3.19 15.69
C ARG A 87 -2.09 -2.64 15.86
N GLY A 88 -1.35 -2.55 14.77
CA GLY A 88 0.07 -2.17 14.75
C GLY A 88 1.05 -3.34 14.83
N GLN A 89 0.57 -4.57 14.97
CA GLN A 89 1.38 -5.78 14.94
C GLN A 89 1.85 -6.08 13.51
N ARG A 90 3.03 -6.72 13.40
CA ARG A 90 3.58 -7.21 12.14
C ARG A 90 3.42 -8.72 12.10
N GLU A 91 2.67 -9.20 11.09
CA GLU A 91 2.42 -10.62 10.89
C GLU A 91 3.02 -11.11 9.57
N LEU A 92 3.56 -12.32 9.59
CA LEU A 92 4.06 -13.01 8.42
C LEU A 92 3.10 -14.13 8.02
N ILE A 93 2.54 -14.04 6.81
CA ILE A 93 1.75 -15.11 6.20
C ILE A 93 2.64 -15.81 5.16
N ILE A 94 3.13 -16.99 5.49
CA ILE A 94 4.04 -17.78 4.65
C ILE A 94 3.39 -19.11 4.23
N GLY A 95 3.69 -19.56 3.04
CA GLY A 95 3.20 -20.83 2.48
C GLY A 95 3.51 -20.92 0.99
N ASP A 96 3.29 -22.07 0.40
CA ASP A 96 3.48 -22.34 -1.02
C ASP A 96 2.52 -21.53 -1.91
N ARG A 97 2.71 -21.60 -3.22
CA ARG A 97 1.81 -20.97 -4.18
C ARG A 97 0.40 -21.56 -4.05
N GLN A 98 -0.62 -20.71 -4.19
CA GLN A 98 -2.05 -21.08 -4.17
C GLN A 98 -2.55 -21.69 -2.85
N THR A 99 -1.88 -21.47 -1.73
CA THR A 99 -2.31 -21.93 -0.39
C THR A 99 -3.29 -20.99 0.33
N GLY A 100 -3.78 -19.95 -0.34
CA GLY A 100 -4.78 -19.04 0.23
C GLY A 100 -4.22 -17.84 0.99
N LYS A 101 -2.91 -17.55 0.93
CA LYS A 101 -2.31 -16.38 1.63
C LYS A 101 -3.00 -15.06 1.29
N THR A 102 -3.23 -14.82 0.00
CA THR A 102 -3.92 -13.61 -0.47
C THR A 102 -5.37 -13.58 -0.03
N SER A 103 -6.05 -14.74 0.05
CA SER A 103 -7.43 -14.82 0.53
C SER A 103 -7.53 -14.35 1.98
N ILE A 104 -6.61 -14.78 2.86
CA ILE A 104 -6.55 -14.31 4.25
C ILE A 104 -6.46 -12.78 4.31
N ALA A 105 -5.57 -12.18 3.52
CA ALA A 105 -5.40 -10.73 3.48
C ALA A 105 -6.66 -10.01 2.96
N VAL A 106 -7.25 -10.50 1.86
CA VAL A 106 -8.45 -9.90 1.26
C VAL A 106 -9.65 -10.05 2.20
N ASP A 107 -9.87 -11.23 2.80
CA ASP A 107 -10.97 -11.45 3.73
C ASP A 107 -10.83 -10.56 4.98
N THR A 108 -9.60 -10.39 5.49
CA THR A 108 -9.33 -9.45 6.58
C THR A 108 -9.71 -8.02 6.20
N ILE A 109 -9.39 -7.56 4.98
CA ILE A 109 -9.80 -6.23 4.50
C ILE A 109 -11.33 -6.14 4.44
N LEU A 110 -12.01 -7.13 3.87
CA LEU A 110 -13.47 -7.13 3.76
C LEU A 110 -14.16 -7.04 5.13
N ASN A 111 -13.57 -7.66 6.14
CA ASN A 111 -14.10 -7.67 7.52
C ASN A 111 -13.82 -6.37 8.29
N GLN A 112 -13.05 -5.42 7.75
CA GLN A 112 -12.83 -4.12 8.39
C GLN A 112 -13.97 -3.12 8.14
N LYS A 113 -15.02 -3.49 7.41
CA LYS A 113 -16.15 -2.58 7.15
C LYS A 113 -16.79 -2.10 8.47
N GLY A 114 -16.80 -0.77 8.66
CA GLY A 114 -17.35 -0.15 9.88
C GLY A 114 -16.46 -0.23 11.12
N GLN A 115 -15.20 -0.67 10.99
CA GLN A 115 -14.26 -0.79 12.12
C GLN A 115 -13.34 0.45 12.28
N ASP A 116 -13.59 1.53 11.55
CA ASP A 116 -12.73 2.72 11.55
C ASP A 116 -11.25 2.38 11.29
N VAL A 117 -11.02 1.61 10.23
CA VAL A 117 -9.69 1.17 9.79
C VAL A 117 -9.53 1.46 8.31
N ILE A 118 -8.46 2.16 7.96
CA ILE A 118 -8.04 2.32 6.56
C ILE A 118 -7.15 1.13 6.20
N CYS A 119 -7.51 0.43 5.12
CA CYS A 119 -6.77 -0.71 4.63
C CYS A 119 -5.88 -0.32 3.45
N ILE A 120 -4.63 -0.74 3.46
CA ILE A 120 -3.72 -0.54 2.33
C ILE A 120 -3.26 -1.90 1.82
N TYR A 121 -3.66 -2.23 0.59
CA TYR A 121 -3.19 -3.44 -0.09
C TYR A 121 -2.02 -3.10 -1.00
N VAL A 122 -0.85 -3.65 -0.70
CA VAL A 122 0.38 -3.41 -1.49
C VAL A 122 0.73 -4.66 -2.28
N ALA A 123 0.61 -4.58 -3.60
CA ALA A 123 0.94 -5.65 -4.53
C ALA A 123 2.33 -5.42 -5.13
N ILE A 124 3.31 -6.25 -4.79
CA ILE A 124 4.69 -6.15 -5.29
C ILE A 124 5.02 -7.39 -6.10
N GLY A 125 5.50 -7.21 -7.32
CA GLY A 125 5.89 -8.30 -8.22
C GLY A 125 4.72 -9.19 -8.68
N GLN A 126 3.48 -8.76 -8.47
CA GLN A 126 2.29 -9.48 -8.92
C GLN A 126 1.95 -9.13 -10.37
N LYS A 127 1.23 -10.04 -11.05
CA LYS A 127 0.68 -9.75 -12.38
C LYS A 127 -0.42 -8.69 -12.27
N ALA A 128 -0.47 -7.74 -13.19
CA ALA A 128 -1.51 -6.71 -13.24
C ALA A 128 -2.94 -7.29 -13.25
N SER A 129 -3.16 -8.42 -13.92
CA SER A 129 -4.45 -9.12 -13.93
C SER A 129 -4.87 -9.59 -12.53
N THR A 130 -3.94 -10.06 -11.71
CA THR A 130 -4.22 -10.47 -10.32
C THR A 130 -4.63 -9.28 -9.47
N VAL A 131 -3.91 -8.16 -9.59
CA VAL A 131 -4.25 -6.92 -8.88
C VAL A 131 -5.62 -6.41 -9.29
N SER A 132 -5.93 -6.43 -10.60
CA SER A 132 -7.26 -6.05 -11.12
C SER A 132 -8.39 -6.92 -10.56
N GLN A 133 -8.17 -8.22 -10.41
CA GLN A 133 -9.16 -9.12 -9.79
C GLN A 133 -9.39 -8.77 -8.31
N ILE A 134 -8.33 -8.45 -7.56
CA ILE A 134 -8.44 -8.03 -6.17
C ILE A 134 -9.22 -6.72 -6.07
N VAL A 135 -8.86 -5.70 -6.87
CA VAL A 135 -9.59 -4.42 -6.93
C VAL A 135 -11.07 -4.64 -7.25
N THR A 136 -11.38 -5.52 -8.21
CA THR A 136 -12.75 -5.87 -8.55
C THR A 136 -13.48 -6.52 -7.38
N THR A 137 -12.81 -7.40 -6.65
CA THR A 137 -13.39 -8.07 -5.45
C THR A 137 -13.67 -7.05 -4.36
N LEU A 138 -12.71 -6.19 -4.03
CA LEU A 138 -12.87 -5.12 -3.03
C LEU A 138 -14.00 -4.16 -3.43
N SER A 139 -14.08 -3.77 -4.71
CA SER A 139 -15.13 -2.88 -5.22
C SER A 139 -16.52 -3.51 -5.12
N LYS A 140 -16.68 -4.79 -5.46
CA LYS A 140 -17.96 -5.50 -5.36
C LYS A 140 -18.51 -5.56 -3.93
N HIS A 141 -17.64 -5.59 -2.95
CA HIS A 141 -18.03 -5.63 -1.52
C HIS A 141 -18.05 -4.26 -0.85
N GLY A 142 -17.80 -3.17 -1.61
CA GLY A 142 -17.75 -1.80 -1.09
C GLY A 142 -16.53 -1.54 -0.18
N ALA A 143 -15.50 -2.38 -0.27
CA ALA A 143 -14.30 -2.22 0.55
C ALA A 143 -13.34 -1.15 0.03
N MET A 144 -13.53 -0.66 -1.19
CA MET A 144 -12.75 0.46 -1.71
C MET A 144 -13.06 1.77 -0.97
N ASP A 145 -14.20 1.89 -0.29
CA ASP A 145 -14.57 3.11 0.45
C ASP A 145 -13.64 3.38 1.65
N TYR A 146 -12.88 2.39 2.08
CA TYR A 146 -11.92 2.48 3.18
C TYR A 146 -10.56 1.84 2.83
N SER A 147 -10.30 1.61 1.54
CA SER A 147 -9.07 0.94 1.11
C SER A 147 -8.30 1.74 0.06
N ILE A 148 -6.99 1.57 0.09
CA ILE A 148 -6.05 2.06 -0.93
C ILE A 148 -5.33 0.84 -1.52
N VAL A 149 -5.15 0.81 -2.83
CA VAL A 149 -4.36 -0.25 -3.48
C VAL A 149 -3.12 0.35 -4.10
N VAL A 150 -1.96 -0.16 -3.71
CA VAL A 150 -0.66 0.22 -4.29
C VAL A 150 -0.15 -0.94 -5.14
N SER A 151 0.16 -0.68 -6.39
CA SER A 151 0.65 -1.70 -7.32
C SER A 151 2.04 -1.36 -7.84
N ALA A 152 2.97 -2.29 -7.62
CA ALA A 152 4.26 -2.35 -8.30
C ALA A 152 4.34 -3.71 -8.99
N SER A 153 3.90 -3.76 -10.25
CA SER A 153 3.73 -5.02 -11.00
C SER A 153 5.07 -5.68 -11.33
N ALA A 154 5.03 -6.95 -11.72
CA ALA A 154 6.23 -7.67 -12.15
C ALA A 154 6.89 -7.08 -13.41
N SER A 155 6.16 -6.28 -14.19
CA SER A 155 6.67 -5.57 -15.37
C SER A 155 7.22 -4.18 -15.07
N ASP A 156 7.03 -3.68 -13.85
CA ASP A 156 7.54 -2.38 -13.45
C ASP A 156 9.03 -2.44 -13.11
N LEU A 157 9.67 -1.30 -13.13
CA LEU A 157 11.10 -1.18 -12.81
C LEU A 157 11.40 -1.71 -11.41
N ALA A 158 12.54 -2.37 -11.26
CA ALA A 158 12.99 -2.89 -9.96
C ALA A 158 13.07 -1.81 -8.88
N SER A 159 13.40 -0.56 -9.24
CA SER A 159 13.39 0.59 -8.34
C SER A 159 12.00 0.88 -7.76
N LEU A 160 10.94 0.79 -8.57
CA LEU A 160 9.56 0.97 -8.11
C LEU A 160 9.12 -0.17 -7.20
N GLN A 161 9.49 -1.42 -7.52
CA GLN A 161 9.22 -2.56 -6.66
C GLN A 161 9.96 -2.46 -5.32
N TYR A 162 11.16 -1.88 -5.31
CA TYR A 162 11.96 -1.68 -4.10
C TYR A 162 11.37 -0.61 -3.18
N ILE A 163 10.90 0.51 -3.73
CA ILE A 163 10.36 1.61 -2.91
C ILE A 163 8.90 1.41 -2.49
N ALA A 164 8.12 0.59 -3.20
CA ALA A 164 6.72 0.36 -2.89
C ALA A 164 6.45 0.00 -1.41
N PRO A 165 7.24 -0.87 -0.74
CA PRO A 165 7.03 -1.17 0.67
C PRO A 165 7.25 0.02 1.61
N VAL A 166 8.06 0.99 1.20
CA VAL A 166 8.38 2.18 2.02
C VAL A 166 7.34 3.26 1.78
N SER A 167 7.01 3.53 0.52
CA SER A 167 6.09 4.60 0.16
C SER A 167 4.69 4.44 0.76
N TYR A 168 4.16 3.20 0.86
CA TYR A 168 2.82 2.99 1.42
C TYR A 168 2.72 3.38 2.89
N THR A 169 3.80 3.31 3.67
CA THR A 169 3.78 3.64 5.10
C THR A 169 3.44 5.10 5.38
N HIS A 170 3.49 5.95 4.35
CA HIS A 170 3.23 7.38 4.44
C HIS A 170 1.89 7.80 3.82
N LEU A 171 1.17 6.89 3.17
CA LEU A 171 -0.09 7.22 2.48
C LEU A 171 -1.19 7.71 3.43
N THR A 172 -1.18 7.25 4.67
CA THR A 172 -2.07 7.77 5.71
C THR A 172 -1.33 8.76 6.59
N LEU A 173 -2.04 9.79 7.07
CA LEU A 173 -1.51 10.66 8.11
C LEU A 173 -1.22 9.83 9.36
N PRO A 174 -0.18 10.14 10.15
CA PRO A 174 0.08 9.40 11.38
C PRO A 174 -1.13 9.52 12.28
N THR A 175 -1.75 8.39 12.55
CA THR A 175 -2.65 8.28 13.70
C THR A 175 -1.79 8.36 14.94
N THR A 176 -1.88 9.46 15.65
CA THR A 176 -1.27 9.68 16.96
C THR A 176 -1.82 8.70 17.98
#